data_52ffa22acb179510e4135f95ad3afd80
#
_entry.id   52ffa22acb179510e4135f95ad3afd80
#
_cell.length_a   1.000
_cell.length_b   1.000
_cell.length_c   1.000
_cell.angle_alpha   90.00
_cell.angle_beta   90.00
_cell.angle_gamma   90.00
#
_symmetry.space_group_name_H-M   'P 1'
#
loop_
_entity.id
_entity.type
_entity.pdbx_description
1 polymer ?
#
loop_
_entity_poly.entity_id
_entity_poly.type
_entity_poly.pdbx_seq_one_letter_code
_entity_poly.pdbx_strand_id
1 'polypeptide(L)'
;RNTKTTIPETTLISETGFTPLDHPRVCNWTDPFKGIQSFHKTTNMTVNASIDDIWTDDEKCYPVIIKSISRESKDVENSIWPGYTRQLSLYGHLLQNNDLEIGDFGIIVIINTENDLDHSNLNFKFYIFKRNLELNWIDTTLSEIKILLEDDNRPKFSNNCKFCNYVNNLNNLKK
;
A
#
# COMPACT_ATOMS: atom_id res chain seq x y z
N ARG A 1 -16.77 -9.05 -19.53
CA ARG A 1 -16.14 -9.22 -18.19
C ARG A 1 -14.72 -8.66 -18.30
N ASN A 2 -14.55 -7.42 -17.86
CA ASN A 2 -13.24 -6.81 -17.84
C ASN A 2 -12.61 -7.10 -16.46
N THR A 3 -11.93 -8.21 -16.33
CA THR A 3 -10.90 -8.37 -15.33
C THR A 3 -9.77 -7.42 -15.72
N LYS A 4 -9.71 -6.26 -15.12
CA LYS A 4 -8.52 -5.41 -15.18
C LYS A 4 -7.46 -6.06 -14.29
N THR A 5 -6.76 -7.06 -14.80
CA THR A 5 -5.43 -7.39 -14.30
C THR A 5 -4.53 -6.23 -14.71
N THR A 6 -4.10 -5.45 -13.77
CA THR A 6 -3.19 -4.30 -13.97
C THR A 6 -1.77 -4.74 -14.36
N ILE A 7 -1.46 -6.01 -14.23
CA ILE A 7 -0.20 -6.60 -14.69
C ILE A 7 -0.55 -7.57 -15.82
N PRO A 8 0.11 -7.47 -17.00
CA PRO A 8 -0.09 -8.47 -18.06
C PRO A 8 0.20 -9.87 -17.48
N GLU A 9 -0.60 -10.86 -17.87
CA GLU A 9 -0.38 -12.29 -17.58
C GLU A 9 0.95 -12.76 -18.21
N THR A 10 2.03 -12.14 -17.81
CA THR A 10 3.35 -12.43 -18.34
C THR A 10 4.07 -13.35 -17.38
N THR A 11 5.03 -14.04 -17.89
CA THR A 11 6.05 -14.92 -17.31
C THR A 11 6.36 -14.67 -15.82
N LEU A 12 6.18 -13.45 -15.31
CA LEU A 12 6.47 -13.05 -13.95
C LEU A 12 5.53 -13.69 -12.93
N ILE A 13 4.24 -13.78 -13.22
CA ILE A 13 3.25 -14.40 -12.30
C ILE A 13 3.46 -15.91 -12.30
N SER A 14 3.67 -16.51 -13.48
CA SER A 14 3.92 -17.96 -13.60
C SER A 14 5.19 -18.41 -12.87
N GLU A 15 6.21 -17.55 -12.79
CA GLU A 15 7.46 -17.84 -12.06
C GLU A 15 7.31 -17.71 -10.52
N THR A 16 6.32 -16.97 -10.05
CA THR A 16 6.11 -16.75 -8.60
C THR A 16 5.27 -17.83 -7.94
N GLY A 17 4.50 -18.61 -8.69
CA GLY A 17 3.52 -19.57 -8.18
C GLY A 17 2.24 -18.92 -7.63
N PHE A 18 2.04 -17.61 -7.85
CA PHE A 18 0.81 -16.92 -7.47
C PHE A 18 -0.07 -16.65 -8.69
N THR A 19 -1.38 -16.55 -8.44
CA THR A 19 -2.37 -16.11 -9.41
C THR A 19 -3.18 -14.94 -8.86
N PRO A 20 -3.74 -14.05 -9.71
CA PRO A 20 -4.69 -13.05 -9.24
C PRO A 20 -5.89 -13.72 -8.57
N LEU A 21 -6.34 -13.16 -7.45
CA LEU A 21 -7.50 -13.68 -6.73
C LEU A 21 -8.78 -13.54 -7.55
N ASP A 22 -9.46 -14.64 -7.85
CA ASP A 22 -10.80 -14.63 -8.43
C ASP A 22 -11.86 -14.62 -7.33
N HIS A 23 -12.34 -13.42 -6.97
CA HIS A 23 -13.33 -13.23 -5.95
C HIS A 23 -14.33 -12.12 -6.36
N PRO A 24 -15.65 -12.28 -6.12
CA PRO A 24 -16.68 -11.34 -6.59
C PRO A 24 -16.50 -9.89 -6.11
N ARG A 25 -15.88 -9.69 -4.96
CA ARG A 25 -15.65 -8.35 -4.37
C ARG A 25 -14.36 -7.67 -4.81
N VAL A 26 -13.44 -8.37 -5.50
CA VAL A 26 -12.11 -7.80 -5.88
C VAL A 26 -12.27 -6.51 -6.69
N CYS A 27 -13.19 -6.47 -7.66
CA CYS A 27 -13.44 -5.26 -8.45
C CYS A 27 -13.85 -4.04 -7.60
N ASN A 28 -14.50 -4.26 -6.44
CA ASN A 28 -14.83 -3.17 -5.53
C ASN A 28 -13.63 -2.81 -4.65
N TRP A 29 -12.86 -3.79 -4.19
CA TRP A 29 -11.72 -3.58 -3.31
C TRP A 29 -10.55 -2.86 -3.96
N THR A 30 -10.40 -3.04 -5.28
CA THR A 30 -9.38 -2.36 -6.09
C THR A 30 -9.88 -1.04 -6.70
N ASP A 31 -11.17 -0.72 -6.55
CA ASP A 31 -11.74 0.55 -7.02
C ASP A 31 -11.35 1.69 -6.05
N PRO A 32 -10.70 2.77 -6.53
CA PRO A 32 -10.24 3.86 -5.68
C PRO A 32 -11.36 4.64 -4.98
N PHE A 33 -12.61 4.52 -5.45
CA PHE A 33 -13.77 5.21 -4.87
C PHE A 33 -14.58 4.33 -3.92
N LYS A 34 -14.47 3.02 -4.01
CA LYS A 34 -15.17 2.06 -3.15
C LYS A 34 -14.25 1.50 -2.07
N GLY A 35 -13.20 0.81 -2.49
CA GLY A 35 -12.23 0.19 -1.62
C GLY A 35 -12.77 -0.98 -0.80
N ILE A 36 -11.88 -1.55 0.01
CA ILE A 36 -12.19 -2.54 1.04
C ILE A 36 -12.37 -1.83 2.39
N GLN A 37 -13.36 -2.25 3.16
CA GLN A 37 -13.71 -1.61 4.42
C GLN A 37 -13.75 -2.62 5.56
N SER A 38 -13.36 -2.17 6.75
CA SER A 38 -13.53 -2.90 8.00
C SER A 38 -13.97 -1.93 9.09
N PHE A 39 -14.94 -2.36 9.89
CA PHE A 39 -15.43 -1.59 11.03
C PHE A 39 -14.68 -1.99 12.30
N HIS A 40 -13.94 -1.05 12.89
CA HIS A 40 -13.23 -1.23 14.15
C HIS A 40 -14.14 -0.89 15.33
N LYS A 41 -14.71 -1.93 15.96
CA LYS A 41 -15.74 -1.80 17.01
C LYS A 41 -15.28 -0.96 18.20
N THR A 42 -14.05 -1.13 18.65
CA THR A 42 -13.52 -0.46 19.86
C THR A 42 -13.50 1.06 19.73
N THR A 43 -13.17 1.57 18.52
CA THR A 43 -13.07 3.02 18.28
C THR A 43 -14.28 3.58 17.56
N ASN A 44 -15.22 2.74 17.14
CA ASN A 44 -16.37 3.12 16.30
C ASN A 44 -15.95 3.83 15.00
N MET A 45 -14.82 3.39 14.41
CA MET A 45 -14.28 3.92 13.16
C MET A 45 -14.37 2.89 12.04
N THR A 46 -14.55 3.36 10.81
CA THR A 46 -14.40 2.54 9.61
C THR A 46 -13.03 2.80 9.00
N VAL A 47 -12.26 1.73 8.80
CA VAL A 47 -11.02 1.75 8.05
C VAL A 47 -11.34 1.40 6.60
N ASN A 48 -10.88 2.23 5.66
CA ASN A 48 -11.09 2.04 4.24
C ASN A 48 -9.79 2.19 3.48
N ALA A 49 -9.56 1.32 2.50
CA ALA A 49 -8.44 1.42 1.57
C ALA A 49 -8.80 0.85 0.19
N SER A 50 -8.15 1.34 -0.86
CA SER A 50 -8.13 0.68 -2.16
C SER A 50 -6.85 -0.15 -2.25
N ILE A 51 -6.98 -1.45 -2.51
CA ILE A 51 -5.85 -2.37 -2.67
C ILE A 51 -5.44 -2.36 -4.14
N ASP A 52 -4.13 -2.31 -4.41
CA ASP A 52 -3.65 -2.26 -5.81
C ASP A 52 -3.95 -3.59 -6.53
N ASP A 53 -3.68 -4.74 -5.87
CA ASP A 53 -4.03 -6.09 -6.35
C ASP A 53 -4.02 -7.10 -5.19
N ILE A 54 -4.59 -8.29 -5.40
CA ILE A 54 -4.61 -9.40 -4.45
C ILE A 54 -4.23 -10.67 -5.19
N TRP A 55 -3.19 -11.35 -4.75
CA TRP A 55 -2.77 -12.62 -5.31
C TRP A 55 -3.04 -13.78 -4.35
N THR A 56 -3.11 -14.99 -4.90
CA THR A 56 -3.34 -16.23 -4.13
C THR A 56 -2.42 -17.36 -4.63
N ASP A 57 -2.11 -18.27 -3.73
CA ASP A 57 -1.50 -19.57 -4.01
C ASP A 57 -2.51 -20.71 -3.90
N ASP A 58 -3.81 -20.40 -4.06
CA ASP A 58 -4.99 -21.24 -3.89
C ASP A 58 -5.36 -21.56 -2.42
N GLU A 59 -4.43 -21.40 -1.48
CA GLU A 59 -4.69 -21.58 -0.05
C GLU A 59 -4.89 -20.26 0.67
N LYS A 60 -4.02 -19.28 0.40
CA LYS A 60 -3.98 -17.99 1.10
C LYS A 60 -3.99 -16.82 0.13
N CYS A 61 -4.41 -15.67 0.64
CA CYS A 61 -4.40 -14.41 -0.08
C CYS A 61 -3.22 -13.53 0.35
N TYR A 62 -2.63 -12.83 -0.59
CA TYR A 62 -1.47 -11.98 -0.41
C TYR A 62 -1.79 -10.58 -0.95
N PRO A 63 -1.80 -9.54 -0.10
CA PRO A 63 -1.98 -8.18 -0.58
C PRO A 63 -0.79 -7.76 -1.43
N VAL A 64 -1.05 -7.04 -2.51
CA VAL A 64 -0.04 -6.58 -3.46
C VAL A 64 -0.06 -5.05 -3.55
N ILE A 65 1.12 -4.45 -3.56
CA ILE A 65 1.34 -3.04 -3.86
C ILE A 65 2.13 -2.94 -5.15
N ILE A 66 1.70 -2.07 -6.07
CA ILE A 66 2.35 -1.81 -7.34
C ILE A 66 2.88 -0.39 -7.35
N LYS A 67 4.18 -0.23 -7.60
CA LYS A 67 4.83 1.09 -7.66
C LYS A 67 5.69 1.20 -8.91
N SER A 68 5.59 2.36 -9.58
CA SER A 68 6.48 2.72 -10.68
C SER A 68 7.59 3.63 -10.16
N ILE A 69 8.82 3.35 -10.57
CA ILE A 69 10.00 4.16 -10.24
C ILE A 69 10.89 4.32 -11.48
N SER A 70 11.84 5.25 -11.40
CA SER A 70 12.94 5.39 -12.38
C SER A 70 14.25 5.48 -11.61
N ARG A 71 14.96 4.37 -11.50
CA ARG A 71 16.21 4.22 -10.73
C ARG A 71 17.18 3.30 -11.46
N GLU A 72 18.47 3.37 -11.10
CA GLU A 72 19.41 2.35 -11.51
C GLU A 72 19.02 1.00 -10.89
N SER A 73 19.15 -0.09 -11.63
CA SER A 73 18.72 -1.44 -11.21
C SER A 73 19.27 -1.87 -9.85
N LYS A 74 20.52 -1.51 -9.53
CA LYS A 74 21.18 -1.80 -8.24
C LYS A 74 20.56 -1.10 -7.03
N ASP A 75 19.79 -0.03 -7.24
CA ASP A 75 19.22 0.80 -6.19
C ASP A 75 17.72 0.57 -5.97
N VAL A 76 17.11 -0.34 -6.74
CA VAL A 76 15.66 -0.58 -6.68
C VAL A 76 15.23 -1.06 -5.30
N GLU A 77 15.91 -2.03 -4.70
CA GLU A 77 15.54 -2.54 -3.37
C GLU A 77 15.69 -1.47 -2.29
N ASN A 78 16.74 -0.66 -2.35
CA ASN A 78 16.99 0.44 -1.41
C ASN A 78 15.98 1.58 -1.55
N SER A 79 15.25 1.65 -2.67
CA SER A 79 14.21 2.65 -2.90
C SER A 79 12.86 2.31 -2.26
N ILE A 80 12.71 1.10 -1.71
CA ILE A 80 11.48 0.66 -1.07
C ILE A 80 11.27 1.44 0.22
N TRP A 81 10.25 2.31 0.20
CA TRP A 81 9.92 3.10 1.36
C TRP A 81 9.29 2.24 2.47
N PRO A 82 9.72 2.37 3.75
CA PRO A 82 9.15 1.58 4.86
C PRO A 82 7.63 1.70 5.02
N GLY A 83 7.05 2.80 4.55
CA GLY A 83 5.60 2.97 4.52
C GLY A 83 4.85 1.95 3.67
N TYR A 84 5.49 1.35 2.65
CA TYR A 84 4.86 0.31 1.84
C TYR A 84 4.63 -0.98 2.64
N THR A 85 5.53 -1.34 3.55
CA THR A 85 5.32 -2.48 4.46
C THR A 85 4.14 -2.24 5.40
N ARG A 86 3.99 -1.02 5.92
CA ARG A 86 2.80 -0.65 6.72
C ARG A 86 1.52 -0.70 5.91
N GLN A 87 1.55 -0.23 4.66
CA GLN A 87 0.42 -0.28 3.75
C GLN A 87 0.01 -1.73 3.47
N LEU A 88 0.97 -2.64 3.22
CA LEU A 88 0.71 -4.07 3.06
C LEU A 88 0.07 -4.68 4.31
N SER A 89 0.59 -4.35 5.50
CA SER A 89 0.03 -4.83 6.76
C SER A 89 -1.41 -4.37 6.95
N LEU A 90 -1.72 -3.11 6.61
CA LEU A 90 -3.09 -2.60 6.66
C LEU A 90 -3.99 -3.33 5.65
N TYR A 91 -3.51 -3.60 4.44
CA TYR A 91 -4.26 -4.38 3.45
C TYR A 91 -4.53 -5.80 3.94
N GLY A 92 -3.52 -6.47 4.53
CA GLY A 92 -3.69 -7.79 5.14
C GLY A 92 -4.75 -7.79 6.24
N HIS A 93 -4.71 -6.80 7.14
CA HIS A 93 -5.73 -6.62 8.19
C HIS A 93 -7.15 -6.45 7.60
N LEU A 94 -7.29 -5.63 6.56
CA LEU A 94 -8.58 -5.43 5.90
C LEU A 94 -9.08 -6.70 5.22
N LEU A 95 -8.21 -7.45 4.53
CA LEU A 95 -8.56 -8.73 3.90
C LEU A 95 -9.00 -9.76 4.95
N GLN A 96 -8.27 -9.88 6.05
CA GLN A 96 -8.60 -10.79 7.16
C GLN A 96 -9.96 -10.45 7.78
N ASN A 97 -10.27 -9.17 7.97
CA ASN A 97 -11.56 -8.71 8.49
C ASN A 97 -12.71 -8.82 7.46
N ASN A 98 -12.41 -9.22 6.23
CA ASN A 98 -13.36 -9.55 5.18
C ASN A 98 -13.40 -11.06 4.88
N ASP A 99 -13.05 -11.87 5.87
CA ASP A 99 -13.15 -13.34 5.88
C ASP A 99 -12.21 -14.04 4.88
N LEU A 100 -11.09 -13.40 4.52
CA LEU A 100 -10.05 -14.04 3.71
C LEU A 100 -8.93 -14.59 4.59
N GLU A 101 -8.46 -15.77 4.26
CA GLU A 101 -7.25 -16.32 4.85
C GLU A 101 -6.02 -15.68 4.20
N ILE A 102 -5.20 -15.00 4.99
CA ILE A 102 -4.03 -14.26 4.50
C ILE A 102 -2.74 -15.01 4.78
N GLY A 103 -1.76 -14.84 3.89
CA GLY A 103 -0.38 -15.26 4.14
C GLY A 103 0.32 -14.37 5.16
N ASP A 104 1.51 -14.76 5.55
CA ASP A 104 2.36 -14.05 6.53
C ASP A 104 3.17 -12.91 5.91
N PHE A 105 3.11 -12.74 4.60
CA PHE A 105 3.76 -11.64 3.88
C PHE A 105 2.82 -10.98 2.87
N GLY A 106 3.17 -9.78 2.45
CA GLY A 106 2.61 -9.10 1.29
C GLY A 106 3.68 -8.91 0.19
N ILE A 107 3.24 -8.51 -0.98
CA ILE A 107 4.06 -8.44 -2.18
C ILE A 107 4.17 -6.98 -2.65
N ILE A 108 5.40 -6.53 -2.90
CA ILE A 108 5.66 -5.24 -3.55
C ILE A 108 6.16 -5.52 -4.96
N VAL A 109 5.42 -5.06 -5.95
CA VAL A 109 5.82 -5.08 -7.36
C VAL A 109 6.34 -3.71 -7.71
N ILE A 110 7.61 -3.64 -8.10
CA ILE A 110 8.24 -2.42 -8.60
C ILE A 110 8.36 -2.52 -10.11
N ILE A 111 7.78 -1.56 -10.80
CA ILE A 111 7.94 -1.36 -12.25
C ILE A 111 8.98 -0.26 -12.43
N ASN A 112 10.20 -0.65 -12.79
CA ASN A 112 11.30 0.30 -12.98
C ASN A 112 11.47 0.63 -14.46
N THR A 113 11.46 1.93 -14.79
CA THR A 113 11.80 2.41 -16.13
C THR A 113 13.31 2.64 -16.20
N GLU A 114 13.99 1.95 -17.09
CA GLU A 114 15.38 2.24 -17.42
C GLU A 114 15.40 3.19 -18.62
N ASN A 115 15.99 4.35 -18.42
CA ASN A 115 16.23 5.28 -19.55
C ASN A 115 17.40 4.76 -20.37
N ASP A 116 17.12 4.23 -21.55
CA ASP A 116 18.13 4.12 -22.58
C ASP A 116 18.48 5.55 -23.04
N LEU A 117 19.77 5.84 -23.12
CA LEU A 117 20.30 7.14 -23.57
C LEU A 117 19.81 7.55 -24.97
N ASP A 118 19.24 6.60 -25.71
CA ASP A 118 18.80 6.78 -27.11
C ASP A 118 17.33 7.22 -27.25
N HIS A 119 16.60 7.43 -26.14
CA HIS A 119 15.23 7.99 -26.06
C HIS A 119 14.16 7.37 -26.98
N SER A 120 14.46 6.30 -27.71
CA SER A 120 13.53 5.71 -28.66
C SER A 120 12.67 4.58 -28.09
N ASN A 121 13.09 3.94 -26.97
CA ASN A 121 12.38 2.83 -26.34
C ASN A 121 12.37 2.98 -24.81
N LEU A 122 11.18 2.81 -24.21
CA LEU A 122 11.04 2.68 -22.76
C LEU A 122 11.11 1.20 -22.40
N ASN A 123 12.18 0.81 -21.71
CA ASN A 123 12.32 -0.53 -21.17
C ASN A 123 11.81 -0.57 -19.74
N PHE A 124 10.92 -1.53 -19.46
CA PHE A 124 10.38 -1.75 -18.13
C PHE A 124 11.00 -3.02 -17.55
N LYS A 125 11.53 -2.91 -16.32
CA LYS A 125 11.93 -4.07 -15.53
C LYS A 125 11.01 -4.22 -14.34
N PHE A 126 10.64 -5.46 -14.05
CA PHE A 126 9.77 -5.79 -12.92
C PHE A 126 10.61 -6.43 -11.82
N TYR A 127 10.37 -6.00 -10.57
CA TYR A 127 10.98 -6.57 -9.39
C TYR A 127 9.88 -6.93 -8.41
N ILE A 128 10.00 -8.11 -7.79
CA ILE A 128 9.05 -8.61 -6.81
C ILE A 128 9.76 -8.78 -5.49
N PHE A 129 9.21 -8.15 -4.44
CA PHE A 129 9.74 -8.24 -3.09
C PHE A 129 8.65 -8.71 -2.14
N LYS A 130 8.94 -9.73 -1.35
CA LYS A 130 8.10 -10.17 -0.24
C LYS A 130 8.46 -9.40 1.02
N ARG A 131 7.45 -8.98 1.79
CA ARG A 131 7.63 -8.27 3.08
C ARG A 131 6.65 -8.83 4.09
N ASN A 132 7.14 -9.23 5.26
CA ASN A 132 6.31 -9.79 6.33
C ASN A 132 5.22 -8.79 6.73
N LEU A 133 4.02 -9.32 7.00
CA LEU A 133 2.90 -8.54 7.51
C LEU A 133 3.00 -8.46 9.03
N GLU A 134 2.97 -7.25 9.55
CA GLU A 134 2.90 -6.96 10.97
C GLU A 134 1.56 -6.32 11.26
N LEU A 135 0.62 -7.05 11.88
CA LEU A 135 -0.75 -6.57 12.10
C LEU A 135 -0.96 -6.02 13.51
N ASN A 136 -0.10 -6.36 14.46
CA ASN A 136 -0.26 -6.10 15.89
C ASN A 136 -0.24 -4.61 16.29
N TRP A 137 0.26 -3.73 15.44
CA TRP A 137 0.28 -2.28 15.70
C TRP A 137 -1.03 -1.57 15.33
N ILE A 138 -1.90 -2.19 14.51
CA ILE A 138 -3.03 -1.52 13.87
C ILE A 138 -4.07 -1.08 14.89
N ASP A 139 -4.53 -1.98 15.77
CA ASP A 139 -5.56 -1.68 16.77
C ASP A 139 -5.11 -0.58 17.75
N THR A 140 -3.84 -0.63 18.17
CA THR A 140 -3.25 0.41 19.03
C THR A 140 -3.25 1.76 18.31
N THR A 141 -2.81 1.78 17.05
CA THR A 141 -2.78 3.03 16.26
C THR A 141 -4.19 3.57 16.01
N LEU A 142 -5.18 2.72 15.74
CA LEU A 142 -6.58 3.17 15.60
C LEU A 142 -7.10 3.78 16.89
N SER A 143 -6.74 3.23 18.04
CA SER A 143 -7.11 3.78 19.36
C SER A 143 -6.44 5.13 19.60
N GLU A 144 -5.17 5.28 19.28
CA GLU A 144 -4.44 6.55 19.35
C GLU A 144 -5.04 7.62 18.43
N ILE A 145 -5.40 7.24 17.19
CA ILE A 145 -6.08 8.13 16.24
C ILE A 145 -7.42 8.59 16.83
N LYS A 146 -8.20 7.69 17.43
CA LYS A 146 -9.48 8.04 18.05
C LYS A 146 -9.30 9.08 19.17
N ILE A 147 -8.35 8.86 20.07
CA ILE A 147 -8.03 9.81 21.14
C ILE A 147 -7.64 11.17 20.56
N LEU A 148 -6.80 11.18 19.52
CA LEU A 148 -6.35 12.40 18.86
C LEU A 148 -7.50 13.18 18.18
N LEU A 149 -8.47 12.47 17.61
CA LEU A 149 -9.63 13.09 16.95
C LEU A 149 -10.66 13.65 17.96
N GLU A 150 -10.67 13.14 19.17
CA GLU A 150 -11.56 13.60 20.26
C GLU A 150 -10.90 14.67 21.15
N ASP A 151 -9.61 14.93 20.97
CA ASP A 151 -8.89 15.99 21.68
C ASP A 151 -9.10 17.34 20.98
N ASP A 152 -9.64 18.32 21.70
CA ASP A 152 -9.80 19.69 21.23
C ASP A 152 -8.47 20.42 21.02
N ASN A 153 -7.38 19.88 21.58
CA ASN A 153 -6.06 20.46 21.44
C ASN A 153 -5.42 20.05 20.10
N ARG A 154 -4.90 21.05 19.40
CA ARG A 154 -4.15 20.79 18.17
C ARG A 154 -2.89 19.97 18.49
N PRO A 155 -2.65 18.85 17.79
CA PRO A 155 -1.43 18.09 17.98
C PRO A 155 -0.18 18.91 17.65
N LYS A 156 0.89 18.69 18.41
CA LYS A 156 2.18 19.33 18.12
C LYS A 156 2.71 18.86 16.77
N PHE A 157 3.16 19.80 15.98
CA PHE A 157 3.78 19.45 14.69
C PHE A 157 5.17 18.86 14.90
N SER A 158 5.57 17.96 14.00
CA SER A 158 6.93 17.42 13.98
C SER A 158 7.93 18.51 13.56
N ASN A 159 9.06 18.60 14.26
CA ASN A 159 10.17 19.52 13.89
C ASN A 159 10.69 19.29 12.47
N ASN A 160 10.50 18.08 11.93
CA ASN A 160 10.90 17.72 10.57
C ASN A 160 9.80 17.96 9.53
N CYS A 161 8.63 18.43 9.92
CA CYS A 161 7.53 18.71 9.00
C CYS A 161 7.81 19.99 8.19
N LYS A 162 8.21 19.85 6.93
CA LYS A 162 8.51 20.98 6.04
C LYS A 162 7.32 21.92 5.86
N PHE A 163 6.10 21.39 5.78
CA PHE A 163 4.89 22.19 5.64
C PHE A 163 4.60 23.03 6.90
N CYS A 164 4.67 22.41 8.09
CA CYS A 164 4.46 23.14 9.34
C CYS A 164 5.51 24.22 9.56
N ASN A 165 6.77 23.95 9.24
CA ASN A 165 7.86 24.93 9.31
C ASN A 165 7.63 26.10 8.35
N TYR A 166 7.17 25.82 7.13
CA TYR A 166 6.81 26.85 6.15
C TYR A 166 5.69 27.76 6.69
N VAL A 167 4.59 27.18 7.19
CA VAL A 167 3.45 27.94 7.75
C VAL A 167 3.89 28.79 8.94
N ASN A 168 4.71 28.26 9.84
CA ASN A 168 5.23 29.01 10.99
C ASN A 168 6.11 30.20 10.56
N ASN A 169 6.97 29.99 9.56
CA ASN A 169 7.81 31.05 9.03
C ASN A 169 6.97 32.19 8.40
N LEU A 170 5.90 31.83 7.65
CA LEU A 170 4.98 32.84 7.11
C LEU A 170 4.27 33.65 8.21
N ASN A 171 3.84 33.00 9.29
CA ASN A 171 3.18 33.68 10.41
C ASN A 171 4.12 34.63 11.16
N ASN A 172 5.41 34.31 11.19
CA ASN A 172 6.44 35.18 11.78
C ASN A 172 6.78 36.41 10.92
N LEU A 173 6.58 36.31 9.59
CA LEU A 173 6.78 37.45 8.67
C LEU A 173 5.61 38.45 8.70
N LYS A 174 4.46 38.07 9.25
CA LYS A 174 3.27 38.96 9.37
C LYS A 174 3.21 39.74 10.67
N LYS A 175 4.19 39.57 11.54
CA LYS A 175 4.38 40.35 12.78
C LYS A 175 5.43 41.44 12.57
#